data_31c688025aa3f78404c09736fcec0ddc
#
_entry.id   31c688025aa3f78404c09736fcec0ddc
#
_cell.length_a   1.000
_cell.length_b   1.000
_cell.length_c   1.000
_cell.angle_alpha   90.00
_cell.angle_beta   90.00
_cell.angle_gamma   90.00
#
_symmetry.space_group_name_H-M   'P 1'
#
loop_
_entity.id
_entity.type
_entity.pdbx_description
1 polymer ?
#
loop_
_entity_poly.entity_id
_entity_poly.type
_entity_poly.pdbx_seq_one_letter_code
_entity_poly.pdbx_strand_id
1 'polypeptide(L)'
;KDTTFSVNEPNVIMTSGVVTDVSCSGLLDGSVTLSLSGGTGTLNTTWTSSVVGFVDPNTDNLNSLDSGTYLLNIVDDNGCIYDTSFTLSTPAPIFANGVSTDVSCYSFADGAIDLSTSNGNTPYQWSWTASNGFTSADEDILALDTGIYSVTITDFLGCTKDTSITITQPDSIVVSGSSVDILCNGDDNGSVNIAVIGGI
;
A
#
# COMPACT_ATOMS: atom_id res chain seq x y z
N LYS A 1 25.44 62.23 -43.05
CA LYS A 1 25.71 61.53 -41.74
C LYS A 1 24.79 60.35 -41.68
N ASP A 2 25.32 59.13 -41.79
CA ASP A 2 24.56 57.92 -41.57
C ASP A 2 24.51 57.67 -40.08
N THR A 3 23.30 57.44 -39.57
CA THR A 3 23.05 57.12 -38.17
C THR A 3 22.48 55.68 -38.09
N THR A 4 23.17 54.80 -37.42
CA THR A 4 22.72 53.43 -37.19
C THR A 4 22.04 53.32 -35.82
N PHE A 5 20.89 52.71 -35.79
CA PHE A 5 20.17 52.37 -34.56
C PHE A 5 20.22 50.84 -34.39
N SER A 6 20.55 50.39 -33.18
CA SER A 6 20.49 48.98 -32.81
C SER A 6 19.21 48.72 -32.02
N VAL A 7 18.47 47.68 -32.40
CA VAL A 7 17.33 47.15 -31.63
C VAL A 7 17.81 45.83 -31.08
N ASN A 8 17.78 45.72 -29.76
CA ASN A 8 18.17 44.49 -29.06
C ASN A 8 16.92 43.72 -28.61
N GLU A 9 16.98 42.39 -28.71
CA GLU A 9 15.97 41.48 -28.23
C GLU A 9 16.37 40.98 -26.83
N PRO A 10 15.44 40.89 -25.86
CA PRO A 10 15.71 40.25 -24.57
C PRO A 10 16.06 38.77 -24.72
N ASN A 11 16.79 38.23 -23.75
CA ASN A 11 17.01 36.79 -23.70
C ASN A 11 15.71 36.05 -23.50
N VAL A 12 15.55 34.88 -24.12
CA VAL A 12 14.39 33.98 -23.95
C VAL A 12 14.31 33.53 -22.51
N ILE A 13 13.10 33.51 -21.95
CA ILE A 13 12.85 32.88 -20.65
C ILE A 13 13.15 31.37 -20.76
N MET A 14 13.98 30.87 -19.89
CA MET A 14 14.38 29.49 -19.84
C MET A 14 14.19 28.94 -18.41
N THR A 15 13.70 27.72 -18.28
CA THR A 15 13.63 26.99 -17.01
C THR A 15 14.20 25.60 -17.17
N SER A 16 14.86 25.15 -16.13
CA SER A 16 15.16 23.74 -15.91
C SER A 16 14.60 23.34 -14.56
N GLY A 17 13.94 22.17 -14.50
CA GLY A 17 13.38 21.63 -13.27
C GLY A 17 13.94 20.27 -12.96
N VAL A 18 14.34 20.05 -11.72
CA VAL A 18 14.63 18.73 -11.18
C VAL A 18 13.37 18.22 -10.50
N VAL A 19 12.84 17.10 -11.02
CA VAL A 19 11.67 16.41 -10.48
C VAL A 19 12.15 15.28 -9.55
N THR A 20 11.58 15.22 -8.35
CA THR A 20 11.68 14.05 -7.48
C THR A 20 10.31 13.40 -7.43
N ASP A 21 10.21 12.17 -7.90
CA ASP A 21 8.98 11.40 -7.89
C ASP A 21 8.53 11.04 -6.47
N VAL A 22 7.26 10.69 -6.33
CA VAL A 22 6.70 10.20 -5.05
C VAL A 22 7.30 8.84 -4.73
N SER A 23 7.81 8.66 -3.52
CA SER A 23 8.54 7.44 -3.13
C SER A 23 7.63 6.21 -3.01
N CYS A 24 6.40 6.38 -2.50
CA CYS A 24 5.40 5.32 -2.36
C CYS A 24 4.01 5.83 -2.68
N SER A 25 3.16 4.95 -3.20
CA SER A 25 1.76 5.29 -3.47
C SER A 25 1.05 5.84 -2.23
N GLY A 26 0.48 7.04 -2.37
CA GLY A 26 -0.25 7.75 -1.31
C GLY A 26 0.60 8.60 -0.39
N LEU A 27 1.92 8.70 -0.59
CA LEU A 27 2.75 9.67 0.09
C LEU A 27 2.71 11.03 -0.64
N LEU A 28 3.03 12.09 0.10
CA LEU A 28 3.14 13.46 -0.39
C LEU A 28 4.59 13.92 -0.21
N ASP A 29 5.53 13.27 -0.88
CA ASP A 29 6.97 13.54 -0.74
C ASP A 29 7.65 13.89 -2.07
N GLY A 30 6.87 14.01 -3.14
CA GLY A 30 7.35 14.50 -4.42
C GLY A 30 7.75 15.97 -4.38
N SER A 31 8.62 16.40 -5.30
CA SER A 31 9.06 17.79 -5.39
C SER A 31 9.46 18.20 -6.81
N VAL A 32 9.40 19.52 -7.06
CA VAL A 32 9.94 20.17 -8.25
C VAL A 32 10.84 21.32 -7.79
N THR A 33 12.13 21.28 -8.17
CA THR A 33 13.09 22.35 -7.91
C THR A 33 13.44 23.04 -9.21
N LEU A 34 13.20 24.37 -9.30
CA LEU A 34 13.41 25.14 -10.51
C LEU A 34 14.75 25.89 -10.52
N SER A 35 15.26 26.06 -11.72
CA SER A 35 16.25 27.07 -12.07
C SER A 35 15.70 27.92 -13.20
N LEU A 36 15.57 29.22 -12.99
CA LEU A 36 15.01 30.19 -13.93
C LEU A 36 16.11 31.09 -14.48
N SER A 37 16.04 31.46 -15.78
CA SER A 37 16.97 32.37 -16.41
C SER A 37 16.36 33.05 -17.64
N GLY A 38 17.00 34.13 -18.13
CA GLY A 38 16.51 34.92 -19.27
C GLY A 38 15.40 35.87 -18.86
N GLY A 39 14.56 36.29 -19.83
CA GLY A 39 13.56 37.32 -19.64
C GLY A 39 14.12 38.69 -19.29
N THR A 40 13.25 39.59 -18.85
CA THR A 40 13.59 40.96 -18.44
C THR A 40 13.09 41.22 -17.03
N GLY A 41 13.97 41.58 -16.09
CA GLY A 41 13.60 41.91 -14.72
C GLY A 41 13.25 40.70 -13.89
N THR A 42 12.19 40.79 -13.09
CA THR A 42 11.73 39.71 -12.20
C THR A 42 10.91 38.67 -12.98
N LEU A 43 11.18 37.38 -12.72
CA LEU A 43 10.37 36.30 -13.25
C LEU A 43 9.32 35.90 -12.17
N ASN A 44 8.05 36.09 -12.51
CA ASN A 44 6.95 35.72 -11.64
C ASN A 44 6.41 34.34 -12.04
N THR A 45 6.37 33.39 -11.11
CA THR A 45 5.90 32.04 -11.34
C THR A 45 4.49 31.86 -10.81
N THR A 46 3.67 31.08 -11.50
CA THR A 46 2.35 30.64 -11.05
C THR A 46 2.18 29.17 -11.38
N TRP A 47 1.78 28.39 -10.37
CA TRP A 47 1.57 26.97 -10.50
C TRP A 47 0.09 26.60 -10.53
N THR A 48 -0.27 25.66 -11.39
CA THR A 48 -1.58 25.02 -11.42
C THR A 48 -1.42 23.52 -11.57
N SER A 49 -2.40 22.72 -11.10
CA SER A 49 -2.37 21.28 -11.24
C SER A 49 -3.78 20.71 -11.33
N SER A 50 -3.91 19.54 -11.96
CA SER A 50 -5.12 18.71 -11.93
C SER A 50 -5.22 17.85 -10.66
N VAL A 51 -4.18 17.84 -9.82
CA VAL A 51 -4.18 17.12 -8.53
C VAL A 51 -5.19 17.76 -7.59
N VAL A 52 -6.10 16.95 -7.07
CA VAL A 52 -7.17 17.43 -6.18
C VAL A 52 -6.58 18.02 -4.90
N GLY A 53 -6.98 19.24 -4.57
CA GLY A 53 -6.54 19.94 -3.36
C GLY A 53 -5.21 20.69 -3.52
N PHE A 54 -4.59 20.67 -4.70
CA PHE A 54 -3.40 21.49 -4.93
C PHE A 54 -3.76 22.99 -4.87
N VAL A 55 -2.95 23.73 -4.14
CA VAL A 55 -3.01 25.21 -4.05
C VAL A 55 -1.61 25.73 -4.29
N ASP A 56 -1.45 26.70 -5.19
CA ASP A 56 -0.18 27.35 -5.45
C ASP A 56 0.39 27.96 -4.15
N PRO A 57 1.56 27.50 -3.68
CA PRO A 57 2.20 28.04 -2.47
C PRO A 57 2.83 29.43 -2.70
N ASN A 58 2.77 29.98 -3.91
CA ASN A 58 3.44 31.21 -4.34
C ASN A 58 4.96 31.16 -4.13
N THR A 59 5.56 30.01 -4.46
CA THR A 59 7.01 29.79 -4.43
C THR A 59 7.45 29.15 -5.74
N ASP A 60 8.71 29.41 -6.15
CA ASP A 60 9.25 28.81 -7.37
C ASP A 60 9.33 27.30 -7.27
N ASN A 61 9.78 26.80 -6.11
CA ASN A 61 9.93 25.38 -5.84
C ASN A 61 8.68 24.80 -5.18
N LEU A 62 8.31 23.59 -5.58
CA LEU A 62 7.23 22.83 -4.98
C LEU A 62 7.77 21.64 -4.17
N ASN A 63 7.15 21.39 -3.00
CA ASN A 63 7.47 20.27 -2.14
C ASN A 63 6.17 19.64 -1.62
N SER A 64 6.28 18.45 -1.05
CA SER A 64 5.14 17.71 -0.49
C SER A 64 4.03 17.48 -1.53
N LEU A 65 4.44 17.07 -2.73
CA LEU A 65 3.56 16.86 -3.86
C LEU A 65 3.09 15.41 -3.95
N ASP A 66 1.85 15.22 -4.37
CA ASP A 66 1.34 13.95 -4.87
C ASP A 66 1.80 13.72 -6.33
N SER A 67 1.64 12.50 -6.81
CA SER A 67 1.83 12.19 -8.23
C SER A 67 0.81 12.93 -9.09
N GLY A 68 1.27 13.42 -10.24
CA GLY A 68 0.42 14.18 -11.15
C GLY A 68 1.19 15.16 -12.00
N THR A 69 0.47 15.97 -12.76
CA THR A 69 1.06 16.99 -13.64
C THR A 69 0.86 18.39 -13.04
N TYR A 70 1.94 19.12 -12.95
CA TYR A 70 2.01 20.49 -12.45
C TYR A 70 2.41 21.41 -13.60
N LEU A 71 1.58 22.39 -13.88
CA LEU A 71 1.75 23.36 -14.94
C LEU A 71 2.36 24.64 -14.35
N LEU A 72 3.43 25.10 -14.95
CA LEU A 72 4.14 26.32 -14.58
C LEU A 72 3.92 27.38 -15.65
N ASN A 73 3.43 28.54 -15.25
CA ASN A 73 3.41 29.76 -16.04
C ASN A 73 4.43 30.73 -15.47
N ILE A 74 5.29 31.30 -16.33
CA ILE A 74 6.31 32.25 -15.95
C ILE A 74 6.05 33.52 -16.74
N VAL A 75 6.03 34.67 -16.06
CA VAL A 75 5.84 36.00 -16.67
C VAL A 75 6.97 36.93 -16.22
N ASP A 76 7.66 37.59 -17.17
CA ASP A 76 8.66 38.59 -16.86
C ASP A 76 8.06 40.02 -16.68
N ASP A 77 8.88 41.01 -16.30
CA ASP A 77 8.44 42.38 -16.07
C ASP A 77 7.92 43.08 -17.35
N ASN A 78 8.24 42.56 -18.52
CA ASN A 78 7.72 43.04 -19.81
C ASN A 78 6.42 42.34 -20.24
N GLY A 79 5.96 41.35 -19.48
CA GLY A 79 4.78 40.57 -19.81
C GLY A 79 5.04 39.42 -20.81
N CYS A 80 6.29 39.07 -21.07
CA CYS A 80 6.62 37.88 -21.86
C CYS A 80 6.29 36.62 -21.04
N ILE A 81 5.65 35.64 -21.70
CA ILE A 81 5.11 34.43 -21.04
C ILE A 81 5.91 33.22 -21.51
N TYR A 82 6.16 32.29 -20.58
CA TYR A 82 6.67 30.96 -20.86
C TYR A 82 5.92 29.93 -20.04
N ASP A 83 5.38 28.92 -20.72
CA ASP A 83 4.61 27.83 -20.10
C ASP A 83 5.36 26.50 -20.23
N THR A 84 5.33 25.71 -19.17
CA THR A 84 5.88 24.36 -19.16
C THR A 84 5.14 23.47 -18.16
N SER A 85 5.46 22.18 -18.13
CA SER A 85 4.86 21.23 -17.19
C SER A 85 5.88 20.24 -16.66
N PHE A 86 5.63 19.79 -15.43
CA PHE A 86 6.40 18.74 -14.75
C PHE A 86 5.44 17.65 -14.31
N THR A 87 5.80 16.39 -14.57
CA THR A 87 4.99 15.25 -14.17
C THR A 87 5.74 14.42 -13.14
N LEU A 88 5.10 14.20 -12.01
CA LEU A 88 5.57 13.32 -10.94
C LEU A 88 4.85 11.99 -11.06
N SER A 89 5.61 10.90 -11.03
CA SER A 89 5.11 9.53 -11.00
C SER A 89 5.08 8.97 -9.56
N THR A 90 4.35 7.87 -9.38
CA THR A 90 4.36 7.07 -8.16
C THR A 90 4.52 5.60 -8.52
N PRO A 91 5.25 4.79 -7.73
CA PRO A 91 5.29 3.35 -7.92
C PRO A 91 3.90 2.72 -7.80
N ALA A 92 3.66 1.63 -8.51
CA ALA A 92 2.46 0.85 -8.31
C ALA A 92 2.41 0.31 -6.88
N PRO A 93 1.25 0.40 -6.18
CA PRO A 93 1.14 -0.10 -4.81
C PRO A 93 1.32 -1.63 -4.77
N ILE A 94 1.93 -2.13 -3.68
CA ILE A 94 2.04 -3.57 -3.44
C ILE A 94 0.64 -4.17 -3.40
N PHE A 95 0.45 -5.25 -4.16
CA PHE A 95 -0.73 -6.08 -4.11
C PHE A 95 -0.40 -7.41 -3.45
N ALA A 96 -1.23 -7.83 -2.48
CA ALA A 96 -1.09 -9.09 -1.75
C ALA A 96 -2.41 -9.85 -1.79
N ASN A 97 -2.34 -11.14 -2.12
CA ASN A 97 -3.47 -12.05 -2.09
C ASN A 97 -3.05 -13.32 -1.36
N GLY A 98 -3.73 -13.65 -0.26
CA GLY A 98 -3.46 -14.84 0.52
C GLY A 98 -4.63 -15.83 0.44
N VAL A 99 -4.29 -17.09 0.19
CA VAL A 99 -5.22 -18.22 0.22
C VAL A 99 -4.93 -19.04 1.46
N SER A 100 -5.93 -19.22 2.34
CA SER A 100 -5.82 -20.02 3.54
C SER A 100 -6.28 -21.47 3.32
N THR A 101 -5.57 -22.39 3.96
CA THR A 101 -6.04 -23.76 4.24
C THR A 101 -6.33 -23.85 5.72
N ASP A 102 -7.57 -24.14 6.06
CA ASP A 102 -8.01 -24.27 7.45
C ASP A 102 -7.45 -25.54 8.13
N VAL A 103 -7.45 -25.54 9.44
CA VAL A 103 -7.00 -26.67 10.25
C VAL A 103 -7.96 -27.86 10.06
N SER A 104 -7.41 -29.05 9.80
CA SER A 104 -8.21 -30.24 9.46
C SER A 104 -9.02 -30.79 10.62
N CYS A 105 -8.55 -30.65 11.86
CA CYS A 105 -9.21 -31.15 13.06
C CYS A 105 -9.07 -30.16 14.22
N TYR A 106 -10.01 -30.23 15.17
CA TYR A 106 -9.95 -29.40 16.37
C TYR A 106 -8.61 -29.53 17.10
N SER A 107 -7.97 -28.40 17.42
CA SER A 107 -6.65 -28.27 18.08
C SER A 107 -5.47 -28.86 17.31
N PHE A 108 -5.60 -29.11 16.02
CA PHE A 108 -4.43 -29.39 15.17
C PHE A 108 -3.76 -28.08 14.73
N ALA A 109 -2.51 -28.21 14.29
CA ALA A 109 -1.69 -27.12 13.76
C ALA A 109 -1.19 -27.51 12.35
N ASP A 110 -2.12 -27.75 11.43
CA ASP A 110 -1.85 -28.14 10.04
C ASP A 110 -2.43 -27.16 9.03
N GLY A 111 -2.87 -26.00 9.49
CA GLY A 111 -3.29 -24.90 8.65
C GLY A 111 -2.12 -24.30 7.85
N ALA A 112 -2.43 -23.60 6.77
CA ALA A 112 -1.45 -22.97 5.90
C ALA A 112 -1.97 -21.68 5.29
N ILE A 113 -1.06 -20.79 4.92
CA ILE A 113 -1.34 -19.60 4.12
C ILE A 113 -0.34 -19.58 2.95
N ASP A 114 -0.88 -19.58 1.72
CA ASP A 114 -0.16 -19.33 0.46
C ASP A 114 -0.38 -17.84 0.10
N LEU A 115 0.67 -17.05 0.20
CA LEU A 115 0.65 -15.61 -0.05
C LEU A 115 1.29 -15.30 -1.38
N SER A 116 0.55 -14.63 -2.27
CA SER A 116 1.09 -14.12 -3.52
C SER A 116 1.27 -12.62 -3.45
N THR A 117 2.49 -12.14 -3.66
CA THR A 117 2.85 -10.72 -3.65
C THR A 117 3.17 -10.25 -5.07
N SER A 118 2.64 -9.09 -5.48
CA SER A 118 2.89 -8.49 -6.80
C SER A 118 2.87 -6.96 -6.75
N ASN A 119 3.32 -6.31 -7.84
CA ASN A 119 3.54 -4.88 -7.94
C ASN A 119 4.57 -4.38 -6.90
N GLY A 120 4.72 -3.06 -6.73
CA GLY A 120 5.82 -2.51 -5.94
C GLY A 120 7.19 -2.82 -6.56
N ASN A 121 8.25 -2.72 -5.77
CA ASN A 121 9.64 -2.90 -6.23
C ASN A 121 10.29 -4.10 -5.52
N THR A 122 10.68 -5.12 -6.28
CA THR A 122 11.36 -6.31 -5.73
C THR A 122 12.80 -6.00 -5.31
N PRO A 123 13.38 -6.73 -4.32
CA PRO A 123 12.80 -7.82 -3.55
C PRO A 123 11.82 -7.34 -2.46
N TYR A 124 10.93 -8.26 -2.02
CA TYR A 124 10.05 -8.03 -0.88
C TYR A 124 10.63 -8.63 0.40
N GLN A 125 10.16 -8.10 1.53
CA GLN A 125 10.36 -8.65 2.87
C GLN A 125 8.99 -8.82 3.52
N TRP A 126 8.76 -9.97 4.15
CA TRP A 126 7.52 -10.29 4.87
C TRP A 126 7.79 -10.33 6.37
N SER A 127 6.85 -9.83 7.13
CA SER A 127 6.88 -9.87 8.60
C SER A 127 5.52 -10.31 9.10
N TRP A 128 5.40 -11.60 9.41
CA TRP A 128 4.19 -12.18 9.96
C TRP A 128 4.15 -12.11 11.47
N THR A 129 2.96 -11.86 11.99
CA THR A 129 2.64 -11.91 13.42
C THR A 129 1.24 -12.50 13.64
N ALA A 130 1.01 -13.15 14.80
CA ALA A 130 -0.32 -13.56 15.23
C ALA A 130 -0.47 -13.44 16.74
N SER A 131 -1.72 -13.46 17.23
CA SER A 131 -2.04 -13.28 18.65
C SER A 131 -1.51 -14.40 19.57
N ASN A 132 -1.19 -15.58 19.01
CA ASN A 132 -0.57 -16.71 19.70
C ASN A 132 0.96 -16.58 19.84
N GLY A 133 1.57 -15.47 19.39
CA GLY A 133 3.01 -15.23 19.42
C GLY A 133 3.76 -15.79 18.20
N PHE A 134 3.06 -16.27 17.16
CA PHE A 134 3.67 -16.71 15.91
C PHE A 134 4.38 -15.54 15.21
N THR A 135 5.55 -15.83 14.60
CA THR A 135 6.28 -14.90 13.73
C THR A 135 6.96 -15.68 12.60
N SER A 136 6.99 -15.11 11.40
CA SER A 136 7.78 -15.61 10.26
C SER A 136 8.22 -14.45 9.35
N ALA A 137 9.24 -14.71 8.53
CA ALA A 137 9.72 -13.84 7.46
C ALA A 137 9.60 -14.50 6.08
N ASP A 138 8.99 -15.67 6.00
CA ASP A 138 8.74 -16.38 4.74
C ASP A 138 7.51 -15.79 4.04
N GLU A 139 7.41 -15.92 2.71
CA GLU A 139 6.21 -15.50 1.98
C GLU A 139 5.02 -16.38 2.39
N ASP A 140 5.18 -17.69 2.29
CA ASP A 140 4.18 -18.69 2.67
C ASP A 140 4.45 -19.22 4.06
N ILE A 141 3.40 -19.49 4.82
CA ILE A 141 3.49 -20.00 6.19
C ILE A 141 2.65 -21.25 6.38
N LEU A 142 3.22 -22.23 7.10
CA LEU A 142 2.69 -23.57 7.28
C LEU A 142 2.63 -23.95 8.76
N ALA A 143 1.96 -25.06 9.03
CA ALA A 143 1.81 -25.62 10.39
C ALA A 143 1.17 -24.62 11.36
N LEU A 144 0.07 -24.02 10.93
CA LEU A 144 -0.63 -22.95 11.64
C LEU A 144 -1.79 -23.50 12.48
N ASP A 145 -1.92 -22.94 13.68
CA ASP A 145 -3.12 -23.09 14.51
C ASP A 145 -4.26 -22.20 13.96
N THR A 146 -5.47 -22.39 14.48
CA THR A 146 -6.56 -21.43 14.27
C THR A 146 -6.19 -20.04 14.81
N GLY A 147 -6.49 -18.98 14.05
CA GLY A 147 -6.18 -17.61 14.45
C GLY A 147 -6.18 -16.62 13.31
N ILE A 148 -5.87 -15.37 13.64
CA ILE A 148 -5.67 -14.28 12.68
C ILE A 148 -4.17 -14.05 12.54
N TYR A 149 -3.69 -14.16 11.31
CA TYR A 149 -2.31 -13.95 10.92
C TYR A 149 -2.21 -12.65 10.15
N SER A 150 -1.41 -11.71 10.63
CA SER A 150 -1.19 -10.41 9.99
C SER A 150 0.21 -10.37 9.41
N VAL A 151 0.33 -9.86 8.20
CA VAL A 151 1.62 -9.67 7.52
C VAL A 151 1.79 -8.21 7.11
N THR A 152 2.98 -7.68 7.39
CA THR A 152 3.50 -6.45 6.77
C THR A 152 4.47 -6.86 5.67
N ILE A 153 4.18 -6.44 4.44
CA ILE A 153 5.03 -6.65 3.27
C ILE A 153 5.74 -5.33 3.00
N THR A 154 7.06 -5.37 2.89
CA THR A 154 7.89 -4.20 2.57
C THR A 154 8.63 -4.45 1.27
N ASP A 155 8.58 -3.52 0.33
CA ASP A 155 9.32 -3.60 -0.92
C ASP A 155 10.74 -3.01 -0.81
N PHE A 156 11.50 -3.07 -1.90
CA PHE A 156 12.88 -2.56 -1.95
C PHE A 156 12.98 -1.04 -1.66
N LEU A 157 11.97 -0.25 -2.00
CA LEU A 157 11.93 1.19 -1.74
C LEU A 157 11.43 1.54 -0.33
N GLY A 158 11.01 0.54 0.45
CA GLY A 158 10.47 0.73 1.79
C GLY A 158 8.96 1.00 1.81
N CYS A 159 8.27 0.86 0.69
CA CYS A 159 6.81 0.93 0.67
C CYS A 159 6.22 -0.29 1.35
N THR A 160 5.15 -0.10 2.11
CA THR A 160 4.54 -1.18 2.89
C THR A 160 3.11 -1.48 2.50
N LYS A 161 2.71 -2.74 2.71
CA LYS A 161 1.34 -3.22 2.60
C LYS A 161 1.03 -4.16 3.75
N ASP A 162 -0.01 -3.83 4.50
CA ASP A 162 -0.53 -4.70 5.56
C ASP A 162 -1.74 -5.48 5.07
N THR A 163 -1.84 -6.74 5.47
CA THR A 163 -3.04 -7.58 5.29
C THR A 163 -3.14 -8.60 6.40
N SER A 164 -4.33 -9.19 6.58
CA SER A 164 -4.56 -10.25 7.56
C SER A 164 -5.43 -11.35 6.98
N ILE A 165 -5.14 -12.59 7.38
CA ILE A 165 -5.82 -13.80 6.92
C ILE A 165 -6.21 -14.61 8.15
N THR A 166 -7.39 -15.18 8.11
CA THR A 166 -7.93 -16.00 9.22
C THR A 166 -7.85 -17.48 8.87
N ILE A 167 -7.33 -18.28 9.80
CA ILE A 167 -7.38 -19.73 9.78
C ILE A 167 -8.47 -20.17 10.76
N THR A 168 -9.37 -21.02 10.30
CA THR A 168 -10.42 -21.60 11.13
C THR A 168 -10.16 -23.08 11.42
N GLN A 169 -10.95 -23.67 12.33
CA GLN A 169 -10.91 -25.11 12.66
C GLN A 169 -12.34 -25.61 12.83
N PRO A 170 -12.58 -26.94 12.66
CA PRO A 170 -13.83 -27.57 13.02
C PRO A 170 -14.12 -27.49 14.52
N ASP A 171 -15.38 -27.60 14.87
CA ASP A 171 -15.78 -27.73 16.28
C ASP A 171 -15.25 -29.04 16.88
N SER A 172 -14.96 -29.02 18.18
CA SER A 172 -14.59 -30.25 18.88
C SER A 172 -15.73 -31.25 18.89
N ILE A 173 -15.40 -32.55 18.74
CA ILE A 173 -16.38 -33.61 18.92
C ILE A 173 -16.74 -33.66 20.39
N VAL A 174 -18.01 -33.49 20.69
CA VAL A 174 -18.58 -33.64 22.04
C VAL A 174 -19.53 -34.83 22.06
N VAL A 175 -19.27 -35.75 22.96
CA VAL A 175 -20.10 -36.93 23.17
C VAL A 175 -20.85 -36.79 24.52
N SER A 176 -22.17 -36.91 24.48
CA SER A 176 -22.99 -36.97 25.66
C SER A 176 -23.79 -38.28 25.64
N GLY A 177 -24.10 -38.79 26.78
CA GLY A 177 -24.86 -40.03 26.87
C GLY A 177 -25.70 -40.14 28.14
N SER A 178 -26.74 -40.94 28.07
CA SER A 178 -27.56 -41.36 29.22
C SER A 178 -27.74 -42.86 29.22
N SER A 179 -27.80 -43.46 30.38
CA SER A 179 -28.08 -44.88 30.57
C SER A 179 -29.37 -45.08 31.36
N VAL A 180 -30.03 -46.17 31.06
CA VAL A 180 -31.13 -46.73 31.87
C VAL A 180 -30.68 -48.07 32.41
N ASP A 181 -30.65 -48.18 33.69
CA ASP A 181 -30.21 -49.39 34.35
C ASP A 181 -31.23 -50.55 34.17
N ILE A 182 -30.74 -51.80 34.31
CA ILE A 182 -31.54 -53.00 34.30
C ILE A 182 -32.43 -53.01 35.56
N LEU A 183 -33.73 -53.25 35.39
CA LEU A 183 -34.69 -53.19 36.47
C LEU A 183 -34.60 -54.38 37.41
N CYS A 184 -34.34 -55.63 36.92
CA CYS A 184 -34.24 -56.82 37.69
C CYS A 184 -33.03 -57.69 37.30
N ASN A 185 -32.49 -58.44 38.21
CA ASN A 185 -31.40 -59.38 37.95
C ASN A 185 -31.79 -60.42 36.89
N GLY A 186 -31.04 -60.36 35.72
CA GLY A 186 -31.30 -61.30 34.62
C GLY A 186 -32.15 -60.69 33.47
N ASP A 187 -32.65 -59.44 33.62
CA ASP A 187 -33.33 -58.74 32.56
C ASP A 187 -32.30 -58.21 31.57
N ASP A 188 -32.73 -57.90 30.34
CA ASP A 188 -31.94 -57.25 29.24
C ASP A 188 -32.58 -55.93 28.78
N ASN A 189 -33.26 -55.22 29.74
CA ASN A 189 -33.97 -53.96 29.45
C ASN A 189 -33.16 -52.69 29.73
N GLY A 190 -31.87 -52.82 30.00
CA GLY A 190 -30.96 -51.68 30.09
C GLY A 190 -30.70 -51.07 28.72
N SER A 191 -30.46 -49.76 28.69
CA SER A 191 -30.13 -49.06 27.45
C SER A 191 -29.09 -47.95 27.65
N VAL A 192 -28.36 -47.66 26.62
CA VAL A 192 -27.44 -46.50 26.54
C VAL A 192 -27.79 -45.70 25.30
N ASN A 193 -28.06 -44.41 25.49
CA ASN A 193 -28.22 -43.45 24.42
C ASN A 193 -26.98 -42.57 24.35
N ILE A 194 -26.41 -42.42 23.17
CA ILE A 194 -25.27 -41.53 22.89
C ILE A 194 -25.70 -40.47 21.87
N ALA A 195 -25.40 -39.21 22.18
CA ALA A 195 -25.47 -38.10 21.24
C ALA A 195 -24.08 -37.57 20.98
N VAL A 196 -23.76 -37.35 19.70
CA VAL A 196 -22.48 -36.82 19.23
C VAL A 196 -22.75 -35.53 18.46
N ILE A 197 -22.03 -34.47 18.80
CA ILE A 197 -22.09 -33.15 18.09
C ILE A 197 -20.68 -32.68 17.83
N GLY A 198 -20.52 -31.74 16.85
CA GLY A 198 -19.22 -31.21 16.42
C GLY A 198 -18.51 -32.10 15.39
N GLY A 199 -17.26 -31.75 15.09
CA GLY A 199 -16.54 -32.33 13.95
C GLY A 199 -17.00 -31.75 12.61
N ILE A 200 -16.58 -32.39 11.51
CA ILE A 200 -16.93 -32.09 10.12
C ILE A 200 -17.63 -33.28 9.49
#